data_f2a78d01d171cbdb80d70306970d40c6
#
_entry.id   f2a78d01d171cbdb80d70306970d40c6
#
_cell.length_a   1.000
_cell.length_b   1.000
_cell.length_c   1.000
_cell.angle_alpha   90.00
_cell.angle_beta   90.00
_cell.angle_gamma   90.00
#
_symmetry.space_group_name_H-M   'P 1'
#
loop_
_entity.id
_entity.type
_entity.pdbx_description
1 polymer ?
#
loop_
_entity_poly.entity_id
_entity_poly.type
_entity_poly.pdbx_seq_one_letter_code
_entity_poly.pdbx_strand_id
1 'polypeptide(L)'
;MPSKGTTVKLRILVAVAGALSLLLSLSARADKLDDIVASGKLRCAVVLDFPPMGSRDEKNEPIGYDVDTCNDLAKALGVKAEIVETPFPDRIPALVSGRADVGVASTSDTLQRAKTIGFSIPYFALKMVVLAKKGTNISTYASLKGHKTGSTSGTFEAIALEKDVKKWNDPKGSFRAYQTQADVFLALSQGQIDATVVTSTVAAATIKAGKYKDLVMGGDAPYDIDYVGLIALRQEYGLLNYLNLFAHLQTRTGRAQELYAKWIGGTMPDLTVKGIYR
;
A
#
# COMPACT_ATOMS: atom_id res chain seq x y z
N MET A 1 -13.90 -43.46 60.73
CA MET A 1 -13.28 -42.14 60.84
C MET A 1 -12.53 -41.86 59.54
N PRO A 2 -12.92 -40.94 58.68
CA PRO A 2 -12.16 -40.62 57.45
C PRO A 2 -10.88 -39.88 57.82
N SER A 3 -9.75 -40.32 57.22
CA SER A 3 -8.41 -39.81 57.55
C SER A 3 -8.27 -38.33 57.13
N LYS A 4 -7.82 -37.50 58.06
CA LYS A 4 -7.58 -36.05 57.89
C LYS A 4 -6.58 -35.71 56.74
N GLY A 5 -5.85 -36.71 56.17
CA GLY A 5 -4.91 -36.56 55.10
C GLY A 5 -5.52 -36.42 53.70
N THR A 6 -6.70 -36.97 53.46
CA THR A 6 -7.36 -36.96 52.14
C THR A 6 -7.98 -35.60 51.80
N THR A 7 -8.51 -34.90 52.81
CA THR A 7 -9.10 -33.55 52.63
C THR A 7 -8.09 -32.45 52.43
N VAL A 8 -6.88 -32.55 52.97
CA VAL A 8 -5.79 -31.57 52.76
C VAL A 8 -5.21 -31.71 51.34
N LYS A 9 -4.99 -32.93 50.86
CA LYS A 9 -4.51 -33.18 49.49
C LYS A 9 -5.48 -32.67 48.41
N LEU A 10 -6.80 -32.86 48.63
CA LEU A 10 -7.83 -32.40 47.71
C LEU A 10 -7.93 -30.85 47.67
N ARG A 11 -7.76 -30.18 48.82
CA ARG A 11 -7.73 -28.70 48.89
C ARG A 11 -6.51 -28.08 48.21
N ILE A 12 -5.36 -28.73 48.31
CA ILE A 12 -4.13 -28.28 47.62
C ILE A 12 -4.26 -28.51 46.11
N LEU A 13 -4.84 -29.60 45.64
CA LEU A 13 -5.07 -29.84 44.21
C LEU A 13 -6.02 -28.82 43.58
N VAL A 14 -7.10 -28.45 44.29
CA VAL A 14 -8.05 -27.44 43.81
C VAL A 14 -7.43 -26.06 43.81
N ALA A 15 -6.59 -25.72 44.79
CA ALA A 15 -5.89 -24.44 44.83
C ALA A 15 -4.83 -24.31 43.70
N VAL A 16 -4.12 -25.38 43.37
CA VAL A 16 -3.13 -25.42 42.28
C VAL A 16 -3.81 -25.35 40.91
N ALA A 17 -4.95 -26.09 40.74
CA ALA A 17 -5.75 -26.01 39.51
C ALA A 17 -6.36 -24.62 39.30
N GLY A 18 -6.80 -23.92 40.35
CA GLY A 18 -7.30 -22.55 40.29
C GLY A 18 -6.21 -21.52 39.96
N ALA A 19 -4.99 -21.68 40.48
CA ALA A 19 -3.88 -20.82 40.17
C ALA A 19 -3.35 -21.02 38.71
N LEU A 20 -3.38 -22.27 38.22
CA LEU A 20 -3.00 -22.57 36.82
C LEU A 20 -4.01 -22.01 35.81
N SER A 21 -5.30 -21.98 36.16
CA SER A 21 -6.36 -21.41 35.31
C SER A 21 -6.26 -19.89 35.21
N LEU A 22 -5.76 -19.20 36.23
CA LEU A 22 -5.53 -17.74 36.23
C LEU A 22 -4.30 -17.35 35.37
N LEU A 23 -3.32 -18.23 35.23
CA LEU A 23 -2.14 -17.99 34.38
C LEU A 23 -2.40 -18.19 32.89
N LEU A 24 -3.44 -18.95 32.53
CA LEU A 24 -3.85 -19.16 31.14
C LEU A 24 -4.71 -18.02 30.56
N SER A 25 -5.16 -17.08 31.39
CA SER A 25 -6.05 -15.97 30.97
C SER A 25 -5.32 -14.74 30.47
N LEU A 26 -3.99 -14.74 30.36
CA LEU A 26 -3.19 -13.52 30.16
C LEU A 26 -2.57 -13.36 28.76
N SER A 27 -3.16 -13.96 27.75
CA SER A 27 -2.71 -13.69 26.38
C SER A 27 -3.82 -13.05 25.53
N ALA A 28 -4.54 -12.08 26.08
CA ALA A 28 -5.20 -11.10 25.23
C ALA A 28 -4.06 -10.30 24.57
N ARG A 29 -3.69 -10.69 23.35
CA ARG A 29 -2.74 -9.91 22.55
C ARG A 29 -3.33 -8.52 22.39
N ALA A 30 -2.67 -7.49 22.90
CA ALA A 30 -3.08 -6.11 22.68
C ALA A 30 -3.16 -5.87 21.15
N ASP A 31 -4.19 -5.16 20.72
CA ASP A 31 -4.29 -4.74 19.32
C ASP A 31 -3.14 -3.79 19.00
N LYS A 32 -2.66 -3.82 17.78
CA LYS A 32 -1.58 -2.94 17.35
C LYS A 32 -1.88 -1.45 17.58
N LEU A 33 -3.15 -1.05 17.62
CA LEU A 33 -3.57 0.30 17.97
C LEU A 33 -3.09 0.70 19.36
N ASP A 34 -3.27 -0.20 20.35
CA ASP A 34 -2.86 0.06 21.73
C ASP A 34 -1.32 0.18 21.83
N ASP A 35 -0.59 -0.69 21.10
CA ASP A 35 0.88 -0.64 21.04
C ASP A 35 1.38 0.71 20.47
N ILE A 36 0.75 1.19 19.38
CA ILE A 36 1.09 2.47 18.74
C ILE A 36 0.87 3.63 19.73
N VAL A 37 -0.30 3.68 20.37
CA VAL A 37 -0.63 4.74 21.31
C VAL A 37 0.33 4.71 22.52
N ALA A 38 0.60 3.52 23.07
CA ALA A 38 1.51 3.35 24.20
C ALA A 38 2.96 3.72 23.88
N SER A 39 3.43 3.40 22.64
CA SER A 39 4.80 3.73 22.21
C SER A 39 4.99 5.21 21.86
N GLY A 40 3.89 5.95 21.63
CA GLY A 40 3.92 7.34 21.16
C GLY A 40 4.45 7.50 19.72
N LYS A 41 4.49 6.42 18.92
CA LYS A 41 5.03 6.41 17.56
C LYS A 41 4.16 5.58 16.62
N LEU A 42 3.99 6.06 15.39
CA LEU A 42 3.37 5.35 14.29
C LEU A 42 4.40 5.16 13.17
N ARG A 43 4.77 3.92 12.88
CA ARG A 43 5.68 3.57 11.78
C ARG A 43 4.87 3.27 10.53
N CYS A 44 4.94 4.16 9.52
CA CYS A 44 4.26 3.99 8.25
C CYS A 44 5.23 3.46 7.18
N ALA A 45 4.95 2.31 6.60
CA ALA A 45 5.58 1.91 5.34
C ALA A 45 5.09 2.85 4.22
N VAL A 46 6.00 3.56 3.56
CA VAL A 46 5.72 4.50 2.47
C VAL A 46 6.69 4.24 1.32
N VAL A 47 6.18 4.26 0.09
CA VAL A 47 7.01 4.17 -1.13
C VAL A 47 7.51 5.57 -1.48
N LEU A 48 8.82 5.80 -1.50
CA LEU A 48 9.41 7.12 -1.74
C LEU A 48 10.01 7.31 -3.15
N ASP A 49 9.73 6.40 -4.07
CA ASP A 49 10.08 6.53 -5.49
C ASP A 49 8.84 6.55 -6.41
N PHE A 50 7.71 7.02 -5.87
CA PHE A 50 6.40 7.04 -6.53
C PHE A 50 5.73 8.43 -6.46
N PRO A 51 6.36 9.48 -7.00
CA PRO A 51 5.79 10.82 -6.97
C PRO A 51 4.49 10.88 -7.83
N PRO A 52 3.47 11.61 -7.38
CA PRO A 52 3.43 12.52 -6.25
C PRO A 52 2.96 11.87 -4.94
N MET A 53 2.77 10.53 -4.91
CA MET A 53 2.32 9.83 -3.70
C MET A 53 3.39 9.81 -2.62
N GLY A 54 4.63 9.47 -2.96
CA GLY A 54 5.78 9.54 -2.08
C GLY A 54 7.08 9.78 -2.86
N SER A 55 7.89 10.69 -2.36
CA SER A 55 9.20 11.03 -2.92
C SER A 55 10.07 11.69 -1.86
N ARG A 56 11.28 12.11 -2.25
CA ARG A 56 12.15 12.94 -1.44
C ARG A 56 12.31 14.31 -2.07
N ASP A 57 12.35 15.35 -1.25
CA ASP A 57 12.64 16.70 -1.68
C ASP A 57 14.15 16.95 -1.87
N GLU A 58 14.53 18.20 -2.18
CA GLU A 58 15.93 18.60 -2.37
C GLU A 58 16.79 18.47 -1.10
N LYS A 59 16.16 18.43 0.08
CA LYS A 59 16.82 18.22 1.38
C LYS A 59 16.81 16.75 1.79
N ASN A 60 16.39 15.86 0.88
CA ASN A 60 16.23 14.43 1.15
C ASN A 60 15.14 14.08 2.18
N GLU A 61 14.20 15.01 2.46
CA GLU A 61 13.09 14.74 3.36
C GLU A 61 11.93 14.03 2.62
N PRO A 62 11.24 13.09 3.29
CA PRO A 62 10.07 12.44 2.70
C PRO A 62 8.93 13.44 2.47
N ILE A 63 8.38 13.45 1.27
CA ILE A 63 7.23 14.28 0.86
C ILE A 63 6.25 13.48 0.00
N GLY A 64 5.00 13.91 -0.07
CA GLY A 64 4.00 13.31 -0.96
C GLY A 64 2.65 13.12 -0.29
N TYR A 65 1.67 12.70 -1.08
CA TYR A 65 0.31 12.45 -0.62
C TYR A 65 0.27 11.39 0.50
N ASP A 66 0.99 10.26 0.34
CA ASP A 66 1.07 9.18 1.31
C ASP A 66 1.83 9.61 2.58
N VAL A 67 2.87 10.44 2.43
CA VAL A 67 3.63 11.00 3.57
C VAL A 67 2.74 11.92 4.40
N ASP A 68 2.02 12.85 3.77
CA ASP A 68 1.09 13.73 4.48
C ASP A 68 -0.07 12.93 5.13
N THR A 69 -0.56 11.89 4.46
CA THR A 69 -1.59 10.99 5.01
C THR A 69 -1.08 10.27 6.26
N CYS A 70 0.17 9.79 6.27
CA CYS A 70 0.80 9.21 7.47
C CYS A 70 0.91 10.23 8.61
N ASN A 71 1.35 11.45 8.31
CA ASN A 71 1.46 12.52 9.29
C ASN A 71 0.09 12.88 9.89
N ASP A 72 -0.95 12.97 9.06
CA ASP A 72 -2.32 13.23 9.52
C ASP A 72 -2.86 12.07 10.39
N LEU A 73 -2.55 10.82 10.03
CA LEU A 73 -2.93 9.64 10.81
C LEU A 73 -2.22 9.63 12.18
N ALA A 74 -0.92 9.89 12.22
CA ALA A 74 -0.17 10.00 13.47
C ALA A 74 -0.69 11.13 14.36
N LYS A 75 -1.00 12.29 13.77
CA LYS A 75 -1.63 13.41 14.47
C LYS A 75 -3.00 13.02 15.05
N ALA A 76 -3.82 12.29 14.30
CA ALA A 76 -5.12 11.83 14.79
C ALA A 76 -5.00 10.84 15.96
N LEU A 77 -3.93 10.03 15.98
CA LEU A 77 -3.59 9.12 17.08
C LEU A 77 -2.90 9.83 18.27
N GLY A 78 -2.50 11.09 18.14
CA GLY A 78 -1.75 11.82 19.18
C GLY A 78 -0.30 11.32 19.34
N VAL A 79 0.29 10.75 18.29
CA VAL A 79 1.65 10.17 18.29
C VAL A 79 2.54 10.81 17.23
N LYS A 80 3.84 10.47 17.21
CA LYS A 80 4.79 10.91 16.18
C LYS A 80 4.77 9.97 14.98
N ALA A 81 4.72 10.52 13.76
CA ALA A 81 4.93 9.76 12.54
C ALA A 81 6.41 9.38 12.38
N GLU A 82 6.65 8.14 11.93
CA GLU A 82 7.95 7.65 11.51
C GLU A 82 7.79 7.02 10.12
N ILE A 83 8.36 7.68 9.10
CA ILE A 83 8.28 7.19 7.73
C ILE A 83 9.33 6.10 7.53
N VAL A 84 8.85 4.89 7.24
CA VAL A 84 9.67 3.72 6.91
C VAL A 84 9.67 3.57 5.40
N GLU A 85 10.75 4.03 4.75
CA GLU A 85 10.90 3.85 3.31
C GLU A 85 10.81 2.36 2.94
N THR A 86 9.90 2.06 2.03
CA THR A 86 9.54 0.69 1.73
C THR A 86 9.23 0.55 0.23
N PRO A 87 10.07 -0.16 -0.54
CA PRO A 87 9.77 -0.46 -1.95
C PRO A 87 8.46 -1.24 -2.12
N PHE A 88 7.86 -1.16 -3.30
CA PHE A 88 6.58 -1.81 -3.58
C PHE A 88 6.49 -3.29 -3.20
N PRO A 89 7.47 -4.17 -3.51
CA PRO A 89 7.39 -5.59 -3.14
C PRO A 89 7.47 -5.82 -1.63
N ASP A 90 8.03 -4.88 -0.87
CA ASP A 90 8.30 -5.01 0.56
C ASP A 90 7.19 -4.48 1.47
N ARG A 91 6.11 -3.90 0.91
CA ARG A 91 5.01 -3.30 1.69
C ARG A 91 4.37 -4.29 2.68
N ILE A 92 3.98 -5.47 2.21
CA ILE A 92 3.40 -6.53 3.05
C ILE A 92 4.46 -7.16 3.96
N PRO A 93 5.67 -7.54 3.47
CA PRO A 93 6.76 -8.01 4.32
C PRO A 93 7.12 -7.06 5.46
N ALA A 94 7.07 -5.74 5.27
CA ALA A 94 7.36 -4.76 6.32
C ALA A 94 6.35 -4.84 7.49
N LEU A 95 5.07 -5.07 7.20
CA LEU A 95 4.04 -5.28 8.23
C LEU A 95 4.21 -6.64 8.92
N VAL A 96 4.44 -7.71 8.14
CA VAL A 96 4.61 -9.09 8.68
C VAL A 96 5.81 -9.19 9.60
N SER A 97 6.92 -8.52 9.28
CA SER A 97 8.13 -8.48 10.10
C SER A 97 8.06 -7.49 11.29
N GLY A 98 6.99 -6.68 11.38
CA GLY A 98 6.86 -5.64 12.40
C GLY A 98 7.80 -4.45 12.20
N ARG A 99 8.39 -4.29 11.01
CA ARG A 99 9.19 -3.11 10.66
C ARG A 99 8.34 -1.86 10.53
N ALA A 100 7.09 -2.01 10.09
CA ALA A 100 6.07 -0.97 10.05
C ALA A 100 4.79 -1.44 10.75
N ASP A 101 4.00 -0.49 11.24
CA ASP A 101 2.72 -0.74 11.90
C ASP A 101 1.57 -0.66 10.90
N VAL A 102 1.63 0.29 9.99
CA VAL A 102 0.67 0.51 8.91
C VAL A 102 1.38 0.70 7.58
N GLY A 103 0.69 0.40 6.48
CA GLY A 103 1.12 0.80 5.14
C GLY A 103 0.27 1.95 4.63
N VAL A 104 0.93 3.06 4.33
CA VAL A 104 0.39 4.21 3.60
C VAL A 104 1.17 4.28 2.31
N ALA A 105 0.86 3.38 1.37
CA ALA A 105 1.78 3.04 0.29
C ALA A 105 1.05 2.59 -0.99
N SER A 106 -0.07 3.24 -1.30
CA SER A 106 -0.85 2.99 -2.52
C SER A 106 -1.08 1.49 -2.77
N THR A 107 -1.62 0.77 -1.78
CA THR A 107 -1.78 -0.67 -1.85
C THR A 107 -3.18 -1.05 -2.33
N SER A 108 -3.26 -1.64 -3.52
CA SER A 108 -4.49 -2.13 -4.14
C SER A 108 -5.20 -3.18 -3.30
N ASP A 109 -6.51 -3.04 -3.12
CA ASP A 109 -7.39 -3.86 -2.28
C ASP A 109 -7.78 -5.17 -2.99
N THR A 110 -6.88 -6.11 -3.09
CA THR A 110 -7.13 -7.39 -3.75
C THR A 110 -7.43 -8.52 -2.75
N LEU A 111 -8.32 -9.45 -3.14
CA LEU A 111 -8.64 -10.64 -2.33
C LEU A 111 -7.40 -11.49 -2.02
N GLN A 112 -6.40 -11.50 -2.91
CA GLN A 112 -5.16 -12.24 -2.68
C GLN A 112 -4.36 -11.63 -1.53
N ARG A 113 -4.21 -10.31 -1.49
CA ARG A 113 -3.52 -9.58 -0.41
C ARG A 113 -4.30 -9.65 0.91
N ALA A 114 -5.64 -9.63 0.82
CA ALA A 114 -6.54 -9.73 1.98
C ALA A 114 -6.39 -11.03 2.80
N LYS A 115 -5.74 -12.06 2.26
CA LYS A 115 -5.37 -13.27 3.02
C LYS A 115 -4.31 -13.00 4.09
N THR A 116 -3.52 -11.95 3.94
CA THR A 116 -2.40 -11.60 4.84
C THR A 116 -2.62 -10.27 5.56
N ILE A 117 -3.15 -9.27 4.86
CA ILE A 117 -3.38 -7.92 5.38
C ILE A 117 -4.86 -7.55 5.34
N GLY A 118 -5.26 -6.61 6.18
CA GLY A 118 -6.54 -5.94 6.09
C GLY A 118 -6.37 -4.56 5.42
N PHE A 119 -7.47 -4.04 4.91
CA PHE A 119 -7.54 -2.75 4.23
C PHE A 119 -8.54 -1.86 4.93
N SER A 120 -8.27 -0.56 4.96
CA SER A 120 -9.31 0.45 5.17
C SER A 120 -10.22 0.54 3.95
N ILE A 121 -11.33 1.26 4.06
CA ILE A 121 -12.00 1.82 2.87
C ILE A 121 -10.97 2.60 2.03
N PRO A 122 -11.17 2.72 0.72
CA PRO A 122 -10.23 3.42 -0.15
C PRO A 122 -9.96 4.85 0.31
N TYR A 123 -8.68 5.24 0.38
CA TYR A 123 -8.26 6.62 0.60
C TYR A 123 -7.81 7.31 -0.69
N PHE A 124 -7.58 6.52 -1.75
CA PHE A 124 -7.23 7.00 -3.08
C PHE A 124 -7.68 6.01 -4.16
N ALA A 125 -7.76 6.48 -5.42
CA ALA A 125 -8.04 5.66 -6.58
C ALA A 125 -7.06 5.97 -7.71
N LEU A 126 -6.56 4.94 -8.37
CA LEU A 126 -5.54 5.02 -9.39
C LEU A 126 -6.10 4.56 -10.75
N LYS A 127 -5.81 5.32 -11.79
CA LYS A 127 -6.07 4.96 -13.18
C LYS A 127 -4.76 4.63 -13.86
N MET A 128 -4.73 3.56 -14.64
CA MET A 128 -3.53 3.09 -15.31
C MET A 128 -3.46 3.59 -16.73
N VAL A 129 -2.27 4.00 -17.15
CA VAL A 129 -1.96 4.47 -18.51
C VAL A 129 -0.71 3.81 -19.05
N VAL A 130 -0.57 3.79 -20.35
CA VAL A 130 0.67 3.43 -21.02
C VAL A 130 1.65 4.61 -20.94
N LEU A 131 2.88 4.35 -20.56
CA LEU A 131 3.99 5.28 -20.68
C LEU A 131 5.03 4.64 -21.58
N ALA A 132 5.37 5.28 -22.68
CA ALA A 132 6.23 4.73 -23.71
C ALA A 132 7.41 5.64 -24.03
N LYS A 133 8.47 5.08 -24.60
CA LYS A 133 9.56 5.85 -25.17
C LYS A 133 9.10 6.47 -26.49
N LYS A 134 9.42 7.74 -26.68
CA LYS A 134 9.14 8.47 -27.93
C LYS A 134 9.76 7.74 -29.13
N GLY A 135 9.00 7.64 -30.22
CA GLY A 135 9.46 6.97 -31.45
C GLY A 135 9.18 5.47 -31.52
N THR A 136 8.61 4.85 -30.48
CA THR A 136 8.20 3.43 -30.49
C THR A 136 6.85 3.18 -31.16
N ASN A 137 6.11 4.24 -31.53
CA ASN A 137 4.73 4.18 -32.06
C ASN A 137 3.72 3.49 -31.14
N ILE A 138 4.02 3.42 -29.84
CA ILE A 138 3.14 2.87 -28.83
C ILE A 138 2.26 4.00 -28.30
N SER A 139 0.98 4.01 -28.69
CA SER A 139 0.01 5.04 -28.30
C SER A 139 -1.21 4.48 -27.56
N THR A 140 -1.37 3.15 -27.53
CA THR A 140 -2.49 2.47 -26.87
C THR A 140 -1.99 1.23 -26.14
N TYR A 141 -2.82 0.69 -25.25
CA TYR A 141 -2.50 -0.57 -24.57
C TYR A 141 -2.36 -1.75 -25.55
N ALA A 142 -3.22 -1.80 -26.57
CA ALA A 142 -3.16 -2.86 -27.59
C ALA A 142 -1.84 -2.86 -28.37
N SER A 143 -1.23 -1.69 -28.56
CA SER A 143 0.06 -1.56 -29.25
C SER A 143 1.26 -2.01 -28.41
N LEU A 144 1.07 -2.45 -27.15
CA LEU A 144 2.14 -3.09 -26.35
C LEU A 144 2.50 -4.49 -26.84
N LYS A 145 1.59 -5.16 -27.57
CA LYS A 145 1.83 -6.49 -28.10
C LYS A 145 3.04 -6.49 -29.04
N GLY A 146 3.96 -7.43 -28.83
CA GLY A 146 5.21 -7.53 -29.62
C GLY A 146 6.32 -6.56 -29.18
N HIS A 147 6.11 -5.81 -28.10
CA HIS A 147 7.12 -4.89 -27.55
C HIS A 147 7.73 -5.40 -26.25
N LYS A 148 8.92 -4.89 -25.94
CA LYS A 148 9.57 -5.11 -24.64
C LYS A 148 8.90 -4.23 -23.60
N THR A 149 8.28 -4.83 -22.62
CA THR A 149 7.57 -4.12 -21.55
C THR A 149 8.18 -4.43 -20.19
N GLY A 150 7.91 -3.60 -19.22
CA GLY A 150 8.31 -3.83 -17.83
C GLY A 150 7.48 -3.01 -16.88
N SER A 151 7.46 -3.38 -15.61
CA SER A 151 6.79 -2.63 -14.55
C SER A 151 7.40 -2.94 -13.19
N THR A 152 7.00 -2.19 -12.15
CA THR A 152 7.54 -2.35 -10.81
C THR A 152 6.94 -3.58 -10.13
N SER A 153 7.78 -4.48 -9.66
CA SER A 153 7.38 -5.69 -8.93
C SER A 153 6.46 -5.36 -7.75
N GLY A 154 5.48 -6.22 -7.49
CA GLY A 154 4.54 -6.05 -6.38
C GLY A 154 3.42 -5.04 -6.63
N THR A 155 3.35 -4.40 -7.80
CA THR A 155 2.24 -3.53 -8.19
C THR A 155 1.12 -4.30 -8.88
N PHE A 156 -0.08 -3.73 -8.91
CA PHE A 156 -1.23 -4.33 -9.60
C PHE A 156 -0.98 -4.39 -11.11
N GLU A 157 -0.53 -3.29 -11.69
CA GLU A 157 -0.28 -3.17 -13.13
C GLU A 157 0.84 -4.10 -13.60
N ALA A 158 1.84 -4.39 -12.79
CA ALA A 158 2.90 -5.35 -13.12
C ALA A 158 2.33 -6.76 -13.29
N ILE A 159 1.48 -7.18 -12.35
CA ILE A 159 0.83 -8.51 -12.37
C ILE A 159 -0.09 -8.62 -13.59
N ALA A 160 -0.88 -7.58 -13.86
CA ALA A 160 -1.81 -7.55 -14.98
C ALA A 160 -1.09 -7.54 -16.33
N LEU A 161 -0.09 -6.68 -16.51
CA LEU A 161 0.67 -6.58 -17.74
C LEU A 161 1.48 -7.86 -18.04
N GLU A 162 2.12 -8.44 -17.03
CA GLU A 162 2.83 -9.72 -17.19
C GLU A 162 1.91 -10.84 -17.68
N LYS A 163 0.69 -10.92 -17.08
CA LYS A 163 -0.32 -11.88 -17.50
C LYS A 163 -0.74 -11.67 -18.96
N ASP A 164 -0.96 -10.42 -19.35
CA ASP A 164 -1.38 -10.10 -20.71
C ASP A 164 -0.26 -10.36 -21.74
N VAL A 165 0.99 -10.02 -21.43
CA VAL A 165 2.15 -10.34 -22.29
C VAL A 165 2.27 -11.85 -22.51
N LYS A 166 2.11 -12.66 -21.44
CA LYS A 166 2.07 -14.13 -21.55
C LYS A 166 0.88 -14.61 -22.41
N LYS A 167 -0.28 -14.01 -22.28
CA LYS A 167 -1.49 -14.34 -23.05
C LYS A 167 -1.34 -13.97 -24.53
N TRP A 168 -0.69 -12.84 -24.84
CA TRP A 168 -0.46 -12.43 -26.22
C TRP A 168 0.47 -13.39 -26.96
N ASN A 169 1.36 -14.07 -26.24
CA ASN A 169 2.28 -15.08 -26.77
C ASN A 169 3.00 -14.64 -28.05
N ASP A 170 3.41 -13.37 -28.10
CA ASP A 170 4.13 -12.81 -29.23
C ASP A 170 5.65 -13.01 -29.04
N PRO A 171 6.36 -13.65 -29.98
CA PRO A 171 7.78 -13.97 -29.82
C PRO A 171 8.69 -12.75 -29.74
N LYS A 172 8.23 -11.57 -30.15
CA LYS A 172 8.97 -10.31 -30.06
C LYS A 172 8.69 -9.60 -28.74
N GLY A 173 7.54 -9.91 -28.08
CA GLY A 173 7.12 -9.30 -26.84
C GLY A 173 7.82 -9.91 -25.61
N SER A 174 8.08 -9.09 -24.61
CA SER A 174 8.60 -9.57 -23.33
C SER A 174 8.12 -8.69 -22.18
N PHE A 175 8.15 -9.26 -20.98
CA PHE A 175 7.92 -8.52 -19.72
C PHE A 175 9.12 -8.68 -18.79
N ARG A 176 9.52 -7.57 -18.15
CA ARG A 176 10.55 -7.56 -17.11
C ARG A 176 10.05 -6.84 -15.87
N ALA A 177 10.15 -7.49 -14.71
CA ALA A 177 9.89 -6.87 -13.42
C ALA A 177 11.13 -6.12 -12.91
N TYR A 178 10.92 -4.95 -12.30
CA TYR A 178 11.95 -4.11 -11.70
C TYR A 178 11.65 -3.92 -10.20
N GLN A 179 12.67 -3.66 -9.41
CA GLN A 179 12.49 -3.48 -7.96
C GLN A 179 11.87 -2.12 -7.61
N THR A 180 12.24 -1.08 -8.36
CA THR A 180 11.83 0.30 -8.10
C THR A 180 11.17 0.93 -9.33
N GLN A 181 10.36 1.96 -9.11
CA GLN A 181 9.76 2.73 -10.19
C GLN A 181 10.83 3.52 -10.95
N ALA A 182 11.86 3.98 -10.25
CA ALA A 182 13.00 4.66 -10.86
C ALA A 182 13.75 3.75 -11.85
N ASP A 183 13.92 2.46 -11.54
CA ASP A 183 14.54 1.49 -12.45
C ASP A 183 13.72 1.26 -13.73
N VAL A 184 12.37 1.24 -13.62
CA VAL A 184 11.47 1.16 -14.78
C VAL A 184 11.68 2.36 -15.70
N PHE A 185 11.69 3.57 -15.15
CA PHE A 185 11.87 4.78 -15.94
C PHE A 185 13.28 4.89 -16.57
N LEU A 186 14.29 4.45 -15.84
CA LEU A 186 15.66 4.37 -16.37
C LEU A 186 15.74 3.37 -17.54
N ALA A 187 15.19 2.17 -17.36
CA ALA A 187 15.15 1.15 -18.40
C ALA A 187 14.39 1.62 -19.65
N LEU A 188 13.27 2.34 -19.44
CA LEU A 188 12.48 2.93 -20.52
C LEU A 188 13.28 4.02 -21.26
N SER A 189 13.93 4.93 -20.55
CA SER A 189 14.74 5.99 -21.16
C SER A 189 15.93 5.46 -21.93
N GLN A 190 16.57 4.39 -21.43
CA GLN A 190 17.69 3.72 -22.07
C GLN A 190 17.28 2.78 -23.22
N GLY A 191 15.96 2.56 -23.45
CA GLY A 191 15.46 1.65 -24.49
C GLY A 191 15.68 0.16 -24.17
N GLN A 192 15.90 -0.19 -22.91
CA GLN A 192 15.90 -1.59 -22.46
C GLN A 192 14.49 -2.19 -22.52
N ILE A 193 13.47 -1.35 -22.28
CA ILE A 193 12.05 -1.61 -22.54
C ILE A 193 11.49 -0.49 -23.41
N ASP A 194 10.43 -0.78 -24.14
CA ASP A 194 9.77 0.16 -25.07
C ASP A 194 8.63 0.92 -24.38
N ALA A 195 7.96 0.27 -23.42
CA ALA A 195 6.85 0.83 -22.68
C ALA A 195 6.65 0.18 -21.30
N THR A 196 5.92 0.88 -20.47
CA THR A 196 5.38 0.39 -19.18
C THR A 196 3.91 0.77 -19.05
N VAL A 197 3.21 0.11 -18.14
CA VAL A 197 1.92 0.58 -17.61
C VAL A 197 2.20 1.10 -16.20
N VAL A 198 1.69 2.29 -15.91
CA VAL A 198 1.89 2.99 -14.64
C VAL A 198 0.65 3.86 -14.35
N THR A 199 0.49 4.32 -13.12
CA THR A 199 -0.61 5.22 -12.79
C THR A 199 -0.52 6.55 -13.53
N SER A 200 -1.66 7.09 -13.95
CA SER A 200 -1.74 8.35 -14.71
C SER A 200 -1.11 9.52 -13.96
N THR A 201 -1.23 9.56 -12.63
CA THR A 201 -0.66 10.59 -11.77
C THR A 201 0.87 10.56 -11.79
N VAL A 202 1.46 9.37 -11.70
CA VAL A 202 2.92 9.18 -11.75
C VAL A 202 3.46 9.45 -13.15
N ALA A 203 2.77 9.00 -14.20
CA ALA A 203 3.15 9.32 -15.59
C ALA A 203 3.18 10.83 -15.81
N ALA A 204 2.13 11.55 -15.40
CA ALA A 204 2.05 12.99 -15.51
C ALA A 204 3.15 13.70 -14.72
N ALA A 205 3.39 13.30 -13.46
CA ALA A 205 4.45 13.86 -12.63
C ALA A 205 5.84 13.65 -13.24
N THR A 206 6.11 12.45 -13.77
CA THR A 206 7.38 12.06 -14.40
C THR A 206 7.65 12.90 -15.65
N ILE A 207 6.65 13.08 -16.50
CA ILE A 207 6.75 13.92 -17.72
C ILE A 207 6.96 15.38 -17.32
N LYS A 208 6.20 15.89 -16.36
CA LYS A 208 6.30 17.27 -15.87
C LYS A 208 7.67 17.57 -15.27
N ALA A 209 8.25 16.64 -14.53
CA ALA A 209 9.59 16.77 -13.95
C ALA A 209 10.70 16.88 -15.00
N GLY A 210 10.46 16.42 -16.24
CA GLY A 210 11.39 16.58 -17.38
C GLY A 210 12.71 15.81 -17.24
N LYS A 211 12.86 14.97 -16.22
CA LYS A 211 14.07 14.16 -16.01
C LYS A 211 14.30 13.15 -17.16
N TYR A 212 13.22 12.65 -17.74
CA TYR A 212 13.23 11.67 -18.83
C TYR A 212 12.56 12.31 -20.07
N LYS A 213 13.35 12.97 -20.90
CA LYS A 213 12.85 13.83 -22.03
C LYS A 213 12.10 13.08 -23.11
N ASP A 214 12.37 11.78 -23.25
CA ASP A 214 11.85 10.96 -24.35
C ASP A 214 10.66 10.09 -23.93
N LEU A 215 9.99 10.40 -22.83
CA LEU A 215 8.80 9.69 -22.40
C LEU A 215 7.53 10.41 -22.85
N VAL A 216 6.58 9.62 -23.32
CA VAL A 216 5.26 10.08 -23.75
C VAL A 216 4.17 9.22 -23.13
N MET A 217 3.10 9.88 -22.70
CA MET A 217 1.91 9.18 -22.23
C MET A 217 1.12 8.67 -23.42
N GLY A 218 0.82 7.38 -23.43
CA GLY A 218 -0.12 6.73 -24.35
C GLY A 218 -1.54 6.73 -23.81
N GLY A 219 -2.37 5.86 -24.37
CA GLY A 219 -3.77 5.69 -23.95
C GLY A 219 -3.90 4.98 -22.61
N ASP A 220 -5.15 4.92 -22.16
CA ASP A 220 -5.53 4.21 -20.93
C ASP A 220 -5.23 2.70 -21.05
N ALA A 221 -4.80 2.09 -19.96
CA ALA A 221 -4.80 0.63 -19.85
C ALA A 221 -6.24 0.15 -19.54
N PRO A 222 -6.67 -1.00 -20.09
CA PRO A 222 -8.03 -1.50 -19.95
C PRO A 222 -8.22 -2.23 -18.60
N TYR A 223 -7.77 -1.60 -17.55
CA TYR A 223 -7.92 -2.09 -16.17
C TYR A 223 -9.01 -1.26 -15.47
N ASP A 224 -9.72 -1.92 -14.58
CA ASP A 224 -10.64 -1.23 -13.68
C ASP A 224 -9.87 -0.19 -12.83
N ILE A 225 -10.61 0.77 -12.29
CA ILE A 225 -10.05 1.71 -11.33
C ILE A 225 -9.46 0.92 -10.16
N ASP A 226 -8.19 1.17 -9.86
CA ASP A 226 -7.47 0.52 -8.77
C ASP A 226 -7.69 1.31 -7.48
N TYR A 227 -8.51 0.77 -6.60
CA TYR A 227 -8.74 1.34 -5.28
C TYR A 227 -7.63 0.91 -4.32
N VAL A 228 -7.09 1.87 -3.59
CA VAL A 228 -6.00 1.63 -2.64
C VAL A 228 -6.44 1.99 -1.22
N GLY A 229 -6.15 1.09 -0.29
CA GLY A 229 -6.47 1.24 1.13
C GLY A 229 -5.21 1.47 1.98
N LEU A 230 -5.42 2.05 3.16
CA LEU A 230 -4.46 1.96 4.26
C LEU A 230 -4.44 0.50 4.73
N ILE A 231 -3.26 -0.05 5.01
CA ILE A 231 -3.13 -1.46 5.32
C ILE A 231 -2.51 -1.70 6.70
N ALA A 232 -2.97 -2.75 7.36
CA ALA A 232 -2.37 -3.33 8.57
C ALA A 232 -2.41 -4.85 8.48
N LEU A 233 -1.84 -5.57 9.45
CA LEU A 233 -2.03 -7.01 9.52
C LEU A 233 -3.52 -7.33 9.72
N ARG A 234 -4.03 -8.35 9.05
CA ARG A 234 -5.48 -8.66 9.01
C ARG A 234 -6.10 -8.96 10.39
N GLN A 235 -5.29 -9.38 11.36
CA GLN A 235 -5.75 -9.69 12.73
C GLN A 235 -5.83 -8.46 13.64
N GLU A 236 -5.33 -7.30 13.22
CA GLU A 236 -5.32 -6.05 14.00
C GLU A 236 -6.65 -5.30 13.80
N TYR A 237 -7.74 -5.88 14.29
CA TYR A 237 -9.11 -5.38 14.01
C TYR A 237 -9.38 -3.98 14.56
N GLY A 238 -8.87 -3.66 15.75
CA GLY A 238 -9.01 -2.32 16.34
C GLY A 238 -8.32 -1.28 15.48
N LEU A 239 -7.09 -1.54 15.06
CA LEU A 239 -6.35 -0.66 14.16
C LEU A 239 -7.07 -0.51 12.81
N LEU A 240 -7.53 -1.61 12.19
CA LEU A 240 -8.25 -1.56 10.92
C LEU A 240 -9.56 -0.75 11.00
N ASN A 241 -10.32 -0.89 12.09
CA ASN A 241 -11.51 -0.07 12.34
C ASN A 241 -11.15 1.41 12.49
N TYR A 242 -10.05 1.73 13.18
CA TYR A 242 -9.56 3.09 13.29
C TYR A 242 -9.15 3.66 11.92
N LEU A 243 -8.43 2.89 11.09
CA LEU A 243 -8.04 3.29 9.74
C LEU A 243 -9.25 3.55 8.84
N ASN A 244 -10.32 2.73 8.96
CA ASN A 244 -11.58 2.95 8.25
C ASN A 244 -12.21 4.29 8.63
N LEU A 245 -12.33 4.55 9.94
CA LEU A 245 -12.90 5.80 10.43
C LEU A 245 -12.03 7.00 10.02
N PHE A 246 -10.72 6.88 10.11
CA PHE A 246 -9.78 7.91 9.69
C PHE A 246 -9.95 8.25 8.20
N ALA A 247 -9.94 7.25 7.29
CA ALA A 247 -10.11 7.48 5.86
C ALA A 247 -11.48 8.14 5.55
N HIS A 248 -12.55 7.71 6.23
CA HIS A 248 -13.86 8.34 6.13
C HIS A 248 -13.85 9.81 6.60
N LEU A 249 -13.19 10.10 7.73
CA LEU A 249 -13.08 11.46 8.25
C LEU A 249 -12.27 12.37 7.33
N GLN A 250 -11.17 11.89 6.76
CA GLN A 250 -10.38 12.65 5.79
C GLN A 250 -11.24 13.13 4.61
N THR A 251 -12.11 12.26 4.09
CA THR A 251 -13.05 12.61 3.01
C THR A 251 -14.14 13.57 3.50
N ARG A 252 -14.79 13.24 4.62
CA ARG A 252 -15.93 14.02 5.16
C ARG A 252 -15.56 15.43 5.60
N THR A 253 -14.34 15.64 6.09
CA THR A 253 -13.86 16.97 6.53
C THR A 253 -13.26 17.79 5.39
N GLY A 254 -13.13 17.24 4.19
CA GLY A 254 -12.49 17.89 3.04
C GLY A 254 -10.96 17.77 3.03
N ARG A 255 -10.34 17.16 4.05
CA ARG A 255 -8.88 17.04 4.14
C ARG A 255 -8.29 16.23 2.99
N ALA A 256 -8.96 15.15 2.57
CA ALA A 256 -8.54 14.37 1.41
C ALA A 256 -8.51 15.21 0.13
N GLN A 257 -9.51 16.10 -0.08
CA GLN A 257 -9.54 17.04 -1.21
C GLN A 257 -8.40 18.05 -1.14
N GLU A 258 -8.06 18.55 0.06
CA GLU A 258 -6.91 19.47 0.23
C GLU A 258 -5.59 18.81 -0.16
N LEU A 259 -5.36 17.56 0.30
CA LEU A 259 -4.18 16.78 -0.04
C LEU A 259 -4.13 16.48 -1.55
N TYR A 260 -5.29 16.13 -2.13
CA TYR A 260 -5.39 15.89 -3.57
C TYR A 260 -5.05 17.14 -4.37
N ALA A 261 -5.60 18.29 -4.01
CA ALA A 261 -5.31 19.56 -4.67
C ALA A 261 -3.83 19.95 -4.55
N LYS A 262 -3.22 19.71 -3.38
CA LYS A 262 -1.80 20.00 -3.11
C LYS A 262 -0.85 19.16 -3.98
N TRP A 263 -1.11 17.84 -4.09
CA TRP A 263 -0.15 16.92 -4.67
C TRP A 263 -0.46 16.53 -6.12
N ILE A 264 -1.75 16.43 -6.47
CA ILE A 264 -2.21 15.96 -7.78
C ILE A 264 -2.71 17.15 -8.63
N GLY A 265 -3.46 18.03 -7.97
CA GLY A 265 -4.19 19.12 -8.63
C GLY A 265 -5.62 18.73 -9.02
N GLY A 266 -6.47 19.76 -9.15
CA GLY A 266 -7.87 19.56 -9.52
C GLY A 266 -8.75 18.98 -8.41
N THR A 267 -9.83 18.32 -8.83
CA THR A 267 -10.83 17.75 -7.92
C THR A 267 -10.60 16.25 -7.73
N MET A 268 -10.60 15.83 -6.48
CA MET A 268 -10.51 14.42 -6.11
C MET A 268 -11.70 13.64 -6.68
N PRO A 269 -11.48 12.45 -7.30
CA PRO A 269 -12.57 11.60 -7.73
C PRO A 269 -13.40 11.12 -6.53
N ASP A 270 -14.69 10.88 -6.77
CA ASP A 270 -15.55 10.26 -5.77
C ASP A 270 -15.08 8.83 -5.52
N LEU A 271 -14.64 8.57 -4.27
CA LEU A 271 -14.21 7.24 -3.83
C LEU A 271 -15.38 6.38 -3.34
N THR A 272 -16.60 6.94 -3.26
CA THR A 272 -17.79 6.19 -2.90
C THR A 272 -18.23 5.35 -4.09
N VAL A 273 -17.76 4.12 -4.15
CA VAL A 273 -18.27 3.16 -5.13
C VAL A 273 -19.63 2.65 -4.64
N LYS A 274 -20.69 2.89 -5.42
CA LYS A 274 -22.03 2.35 -5.11
C LYS A 274 -21.93 0.83 -4.95
N GLY A 275 -22.25 0.33 -3.75
CA GLY A 275 -22.27 -1.11 -3.46
C GLY A 275 -20.99 -1.67 -2.81
N ILE A 276 -19.95 -0.89 -2.54
CA ILE A 276 -18.81 -1.35 -1.77
C ILE A 276 -19.09 -1.22 -0.27
N TYR A 277 -18.93 -2.33 0.40
CA TYR A 277 -18.89 -2.54 1.85
C TYR A 277 -19.62 -1.51 2.73
N ARG A 278 -20.66 -1.95 3.35
CA ARG A 278 -21.15 -1.31 4.57
C ARG A 278 -21.06 -2.30 5.72
#